data_afde921cffede0c13c86ded907d1ec2b
#
_entry.id   afde921cffede0c13c86ded907d1ec2b
#
_cell.length_a   1.000
_cell.length_b   1.000
_cell.length_c   1.000
_cell.angle_alpha   90.00
_cell.angle_beta   90.00
_cell.angle_gamma   90.00
#
_symmetry.space_group_name_H-M   'P 1'
#
loop_
_entity.id
_entity.type
_entity.pdbx_description
1 polymer ?
#
loop_
_entity_poly.entity_id
_entity_poly.type
_entity_poly.pdbx_seq_one_letter_code
_entity_poly.pdbx_strand_id
1 'polypeptide(L)'
;MTKTFSPLSIGYDAKRIVRNGTGLGNYSRTLVNDMAHIVPEGTRLRLYTPDLGRQELRSKVTESPSVQFVCPQGFRFPMGKSLWRSRFVVKDLLCDGVNLYHGLSGELPIGIKKAGIKTVVTIHDLIFMRHPEFYNPLDAWIYARKFYHTCREADRIIAISECTKRDIIEYGKVDPERINVVYQSCAPRFSMQISDEQLQQTNRKYQLPRRYILNVGTIERRKNALLAVKALAFLPNDVSLVIVGKRTKYADEITKYLHKNSALQSRVLMLQGVSDTDLAAIYRQAECFVYPSRYEGFGLPIIEAIHCGLPVVACTGSCLEEAGGEGCLYVSPDDAEGLAQTIDLLLTDGASKADRLAICRAYIHRFEGNDVASQVFGIYEELMK
;
A
#
# COMPACT_ATOMS: atom_id res chain seq x y z
N MET A 1 -20.76 7.24 -34.54
CA MET A 1 -19.45 7.75 -35.00
C MET A 1 -18.42 7.35 -33.96
N THR A 2 -17.69 6.29 -34.19
CA THR A 2 -16.56 5.85 -33.37
C THR A 2 -15.47 6.89 -33.50
N LYS A 3 -15.24 7.69 -32.44
CA LYS A 3 -14.07 8.57 -32.37
C LYS A 3 -12.83 7.67 -32.38
N THR A 4 -12.10 7.66 -33.49
CA THR A 4 -10.76 7.08 -33.56
C THR A 4 -9.86 7.92 -32.67
N PHE A 5 -9.61 7.48 -31.43
CA PHE A 5 -8.57 8.05 -30.61
C PHE A 5 -7.23 7.78 -31.27
N SER A 6 -6.41 8.82 -31.40
CA SER A 6 -5.00 8.62 -31.77
C SER A 6 -4.35 7.67 -30.75
N PRO A 7 -3.53 6.71 -31.18
CA PRO A 7 -2.95 5.74 -30.26
C PRO A 7 -2.16 6.46 -29.16
N LEU A 8 -2.48 6.13 -27.89
CA LEU A 8 -1.85 6.72 -26.72
C LEU A 8 -0.43 6.15 -26.56
N SER A 9 0.51 7.04 -26.20
CA SER A 9 1.83 6.63 -25.73
C SER A 9 1.98 7.10 -24.29
N ILE A 10 1.86 6.15 -23.34
CA ILE A 10 1.83 6.42 -21.91
C ILE A 10 3.19 6.09 -21.29
N GLY A 11 3.82 7.08 -20.68
CA GLY A 11 5.05 6.92 -19.90
C GLY A 11 4.73 6.70 -18.42
N TYR A 12 5.42 5.75 -17.77
CA TYR A 12 5.28 5.47 -16.33
C TYR A 12 6.61 5.65 -15.59
N ASP A 13 6.57 6.21 -14.38
CA ASP A 13 7.71 6.08 -13.45
C ASP A 13 7.80 4.66 -12.90
N ALA A 14 8.67 3.86 -13.49
CA ALA A 14 8.81 2.44 -13.19
C ALA A 14 9.87 2.12 -12.11
N LYS A 15 10.47 3.12 -11.45
CA LYS A 15 11.48 2.86 -10.40
C LYS A 15 10.99 1.92 -9.31
N ARG A 16 9.72 2.08 -8.85
CA ARG A 16 9.13 1.23 -7.81
C ARG A 16 8.82 -0.16 -8.33
N ILE A 17 8.46 -0.32 -9.59
CA ILE A 17 8.21 -1.60 -10.24
C ILE A 17 9.40 -2.55 -10.05
N VAL A 18 10.62 -2.07 -10.34
CA VAL A 18 11.83 -2.90 -10.37
C VAL A 18 12.64 -2.91 -9.06
N ARG A 19 12.30 -2.05 -8.08
CA ARG A 19 13.11 -1.90 -6.84
C ARG A 19 12.33 -2.10 -5.55
N ASN A 20 11.00 -2.06 -5.59
CA ASN A 20 10.17 -2.14 -4.39
C ASN A 20 9.33 -3.43 -4.38
N GLY A 21 9.58 -4.29 -3.39
CA GLY A 21 8.83 -5.55 -3.17
C GLY A 21 7.61 -5.41 -2.26
N THR A 22 7.28 -4.19 -1.80
CA THR A 22 6.16 -3.92 -0.88
C THR A 22 4.98 -3.26 -1.60
N GLY A 23 4.00 -2.74 -0.88
CA GLY A 23 2.75 -2.20 -1.39
C GLY A 23 2.87 -1.28 -2.60
N LEU A 24 3.78 -0.28 -2.55
CA LEU A 24 3.99 0.65 -3.68
C LEU A 24 4.43 -0.05 -4.97
N GLY A 25 5.32 -1.02 -4.85
CA GLY A 25 5.79 -1.80 -6.01
C GLY A 25 4.72 -2.75 -6.51
N ASN A 26 3.96 -3.37 -5.62
CA ASN A 26 2.84 -4.25 -5.99
C ASN A 26 1.77 -3.45 -6.75
N TYR A 27 1.32 -2.33 -6.20
CA TYR A 27 0.40 -1.43 -6.89
C TYR A 27 0.86 -1.08 -8.31
N SER A 28 2.13 -0.64 -8.43
CA SER A 28 2.66 -0.22 -9.73
C SER A 28 2.71 -1.35 -10.77
N ARG A 29 3.06 -2.58 -10.34
CA ARG A 29 3.10 -3.75 -11.24
C ARG A 29 1.71 -4.21 -11.64
N THR A 30 0.79 -4.31 -10.68
CA THR A 30 -0.60 -4.69 -10.94
C THR A 30 -1.25 -3.70 -11.89
N LEU A 31 -1.17 -2.40 -11.61
CA LEU A 31 -1.75 -1.38 -12.47
C LEU A 31 -1.23 -1.45 -13.92
N VAL A 32 0.09 -1.62 -14.11
CA VAL A 32 0.67 -1.69 -15.47
C VAL A 32 0.23 -2.97 -16.20
N ASN A 33 0.21 -4.11 -15.52
CA ASN A 33 -0.25 -5.37 -16.12
C ASN A 33 -1.73 -5.28 -16.51
N ASP A 34 -2.60 -4.81 -15.60
CA ASP A 34 -4.03 -4.68 -15.85
C ASP A 34 -4.30 -3.66 -16.96
N MET A 35 -3.56 -2.53 -16.94
CA MET A 35 -3.64 -1.51 -18.00
C MET A 35 -3.32 -2.09 -19.37
N ALA A 36 -2.32 -2.97 -19.47
CA ALA A 36 -1.93 -3.61 -20.74
C ALA A 36 -3.06 -4.45 -21.36
N HIS A 37 -4.02 -4.92 -20.54
CA HIS A 37 -5.16 -5.72 -21.01
C HIS A 37 -6.37 -4.87 -21.45
N ILE A 38 -6.49 -3.62 -20.98
CA ILE A 38 -7.68 -2.81 -21.20
C ILE A 38 -7.47 -1.67 -22.22
N VAL A 39 -6.22 -1.26 -22.44
CA VAL A 39 -5.93 -0.15 -23.37
C VAL A 39 -6.26 -0.51 -24.81
N PRO A 40 -6.75 0.44 -25.64
CA PRO A 40 -6.99 0.22 -27.06
C PRO A 40 -5.77 -0.28 -27.81
N GLU A 41 -5.99 -1.06 -28.86
CA GLU A 41 -4.94 -1.52 -29.74
C GLU A 41 -4.11 -0.36 -30.29
N GLY A 42 -2.78 -0.54 -30.38
CA GLY A 42 -1.83 0.50 -30.78
C GLY A 42 -1.35 1.39 -29.64
N THR A 43 -1.93 1.30 -28.44
CA THR A 43 -1.41 2.03 -27.25
C THR A 43 -0.06 1.47 -26.82
N ARG A 44 0.88 2.37 -26.47
CA ARG A 44 2.23 2.01 -26.00
C ARG A 44 2.39 2.39 -24.54
N LEU A 45 2.81 1.43 -23.70
CA LEU A 45 3.14 1.63 -22.29
C LEU A 45 4.66 1.61 -22.12
N ARG A 46 5.27 2.74 -21.81
CA ARG A 46 6.72 2.90 -21.66
C ARG A 46 7.09 3.05 -20.20
N LEU A 47 7.89 2.12 -19.68
CA LEU A 47 8.23 1.99 -18.27
C LEU A 47 9.61 2.58 -18.00
N TYR A 48 9.66 3.87 -17.68
CA TYR A 48 10.91 4.61 -17.47
C TYR A 48 11.52 4.31 -16.10
N THR A 49 12.73 3.74 -16.09
CA THR A 49 13.43 3.38 -14.87
C THR A 49 14.91 3.71 -14.96
N PRO A 50 15.58 4.15 -13.87
CA PRO A 50 17.01 4.48 -13.86
C PRO A 50 17.93 3.30 -14.20
N ASP A 51 17.45 2.07 -13.98
CA ASP A 51 18.09 0.80 -14.34
C ASP A 51 17.08 -0.35 -14.26
N LEU A 52 17.46 -1.53 -14.72
CA LEU A 52 16.56 -2.69 -14.75
C LEU A 52 16.25 -3.29 -13.37
N GLY A 53 16.88 -2.77 -12.29
CA GLY A 53 16.60 -3.18 -10.92
C GLY A 53 16.74 -4.66 -10.64
N ARG A 54 15.86 -5.20 -9.79
CA ARG A 54 15.82 -6.62 -9.41
C ARG A 54 15.00 -7.42 -10.41
N GLN A 55 15.62 -8.48 -10.97
CA GLN A 55 14.97 -9.33 -11.98
C GLN A 55 13.69 -9.99 -11.45
N GLU A 56 13.70 -10.47 -10.20
CA GLU A 56 12.54 -11.08 -9.55
C GLU A 56 11.31 -10.17 -9.44
N LEU A 57 11.51 -8.85 -9.41
CA LEU A 57 10.42 -7.88 -9.41
C LEU A 57 10.02 -7.50 -10.84
N ARG A 58 11.01 -7.34 -11.72
CA ARG A 58 10.76 -6.99 -13.12
C ARG A 58 9.99 -8.08 -13.84
N SER A 59 10.32 -9.36 -13.63
CA SER A 59 9.63 -10.49 -14.26
C SER A 59 8.16 -10.65 -13.87
N LYS A 60 7.68 -9.89 -12.88
CA LYS A 60 6.26 -9.80 -12.52
C LYS A 60 5.46 -8.82 -13.42
N VAL A 61 6.13 -8.12 -14.32
CA VAL A 61 5.50 -7.33 -15.39
C VAL A 61 5.68 -8.07 -16.70
N THR A 62 4.57 -8.29 -17.41
CA THR A 62 4.58 -8.96 -18.71
C THR A 62 5.02 -7.99 -19.79
N GLU A 63 6.27 -8.09 -20.24
CA GLU A 63 6.78 -7.32 -21.36
C GLU A 63 6.19 -7.82 -22.69
N SER A 64 5.89 -6.87 -23.58
CA SER A 64 5.34 -7.13 -24.93
C SER A 64 5.77 -6.00 -25.87
N PRO A 65 5.48 -6.05 -27.17
CA PRO A 65 5.74 -4.92 -28.07
C PRO A 65 5.09 -3.60 -27.62
N SER A 66 3.94 -3.68 -26.91
CA SER A 66 3.23 -2.54 -26.36
C SER A 66 3.73 -2.14 -24.97
N VAL A 67 4.39 -3.02 -24.20
CA VAL A 67 4.87 -2.78 -22.82
C VAL A 67 6.38 -2.97 -22.74
N GLN A 68 7.14 -1.89 -22.62
CA GLN A 68 8.60 -1.96 -22.65
C GLN A 68 9.25 -1.11 -21.56
N PHE A 69 10.30 -1.64 -20.93
CA PHE A 69 11.16 -0.88 -20.04
C PHE A 69 12.12 0.02 -20.84
N VAL A 70 12.24 1.27 -20.37
CA VAL A 70 13.14 2.28 -20.92
C VAL A 70 14.13 2.71 -19.84
N CYS A 71 15.44 2.56 -20.14
CA CYS A 71 16.51 2.96 -19.25
C CYS A 71 17.36 4.07 -19.92
N PRO A 72 17.97 4.97 -19.12
CA PRO A 72 18.84 6.02 -19.67
C PRO A 72 20.05 5.45 -20.37
N GLN A 73 20.37 6.01 -21.53
CA GLN A 73 21.63 5.76 -22.21
C GLN A 73 22.69 6.76 -21.74
N GLY A 74 23.90 6.29 -21.42
CA GLY A 74 25.04 7.17 -21.07
C GLY A 74 25.15 7.59 -19.60
N PHE A 75 24.14 7.39 -18.77
CA PHE A 75 24.16 7.74 -17.34
C PHE A 75 24.69 6.57 -16.48
N ARG A 76 26.02 6.51 -16.29
CA ARG A 76 26.69 5.39 -15.58
C ARG A 76 26.71 5.53 -14.05
N PHE A 77 26.62 6.74 -13.50
CA PHE A 77 26.76 7.01 -12.08
C PHE A 77 25.39 7.10 -11.36
N PRO A 78 25.27 6.67 -10.09
CA PRO A 78 24.01 6.69 -9.33
C PRO A 78 23.36 8.08 -9.27
N MET A 79 24.15 9.13 -9.08
CA MET A 79 23.67 10.52 -9.04
C MET A 79 23.15 10.98 -10.41
N GLY A 80 23.80 10.57 -11.51
CA GLY A 80 23.33 10.82 -12.87
C GLY A 80 22.00 10.14 -13.16
N LYS A 81 21.82 8.91 -12.72
CA LYS A 81 20.56 8.16 -12.84
C LYS A 81 19.38 8.84 -12.10
N SER A 82 19.65 9.38 -10.91
CA SER A 82 18.65 10.14 -10.15
C SER A 82 18.27 11.45 -10.84
N LEU A 83 19.27 12.16 -11.38
CA LEU A 83 19.08 13.41 -12.12
C LEU A 83 18.35 13.16 -13.46
N TRP A 84 18.65 12.05 -14.14
CA TRP A 84 17.93 11.65 -15.34
C TRP A 84 16.44 11.47 -15.03
N ARG A 85 16.09 10.68 -14.02
CA ARG A 85 14.69 10.43 -13.65
C ARG A 85 13.95 11.71 -13.25
N SER A 86 14.64 12.64 -12.55
CA SER A 86 13.99 13.86 -12.07
C SER A 86 13.88 14.98 -13.13
N ARG A 87 14.69 14.94 -14.19
CA ARG A 87 14.73 16.04 -15.16
C ARG A 87 14.95 15.58 -16.61
N PHE A 88 16.00 14.80 -16.88
CA PHE A 88 16.39 14.51 -18.26
C PHE A 88 15.49 13.49 -18.96
N VAL A 89 14.73 12.68 -18.19
CA VAL A 89 13.73 11.76 -18.74
C VAL A 89 12.71 12.47 -19.63
N VAL A 90 12.45 13.76 -19.43
CA VAL A 90 11.51 14.55 -20.26
C VAL A 90 11.96 14.57 -21.73
N LYS A 91 13.27 14.62 -21.98
CA LYS A 91 13.80 14.54 -23.35
C LYS A 91 13.50 13.18 -24.00
N ASP A 92 13.69 12.10 -23.25
CA ASP A 92 13.42 10.75 -23.74
C ASP A 92 11.93 10.53 -23.96
N LEU A 93 11.07 11.05 -23.05
CA LEU A 93 9.62 11.06 -23.22
C LEU A 93 9.19 11.72 -24.54
N LEU A 94 9.77 12.88 -24.87
CA LEU A 94 9.49 13.57 -26.13
C LEU A 94 9.99 12.79 -27.36
N CYS A 95 11.20 12.21 -27.29
CA CYS A 95 11.75 11.40 -28.37
C CYS A 95 10.92 10.14 -28.62
N ASP A 96 10.36 9.53 -27.58
CA ASP A 96 9.52 8.35 -27.67
C ASP A 96 8.05 8.67 -28.03
N GLY A 97 7.72 9.97 -28.20
CA GLY A 97 6.38 10.44 -28.54
C GLY A 97 5.35 10.17 -27.43
N VAL A 98 5.78 10.23 -26.16
CA VAL A 98 4.89 10.09 -25.01
C VAL A 98 4.01 11.33 -24.92
N ASN A 99 2.69 11.13 -24.87
CA ASN A 99 1.70 12.20 -24.76
C ASN A 99 1.04 12.27 -23.38
N LEU A 100 1.14 11.22 -22.57
CA LEU A 100 0.70 11.19 -21.17
C LEU A 100 1.77 10.51 -20.30
N TYR A 101 2.06 11.09 -19.14
CA TYR A 101 2.99 10.52 -18.18
C TYR A 101 2.32 10.33 -16.82
N HIS A 102 2.45 9.13 -16.24
CA HIS A 102 1.93 8.80 -14.92
C HIS A 102 3.04 8.53 -13.91
N GLY A 103 3.17 9.43 -12.94
CA GLY A 103 4.03 9.26 -11.77
C GLY A 103 3.39 8.31 -10.74
N LEU A 104 3.76 7.04 -10.75
CA LEU A 104 3.12 5.99 -9.92
C LEU A 104 3.38 6.10 -8.41
N SER A 105 4.26 6.99 -7.97
CA SER A 105 4.69 7.08 -6.56
C SER A 105 4.96 8.51 -6.08
N GLY A 106 4.06 9.43 -6.41
CA GLY A 106 4.06 10.80 -5.87
C GLY A 106 5.10 11.74 -6.48
N GLU A 107 5.76 11.39 -7.59
CA GLU A 107 6.80 12.21 -8.19
C GLU A 107 6.55 12.42 -9.70
N LEU A 108 6.78 13.65 -10.17
CA LEU A 108 6.79 14.03 -11.59
C LEU A 108 8.14 14.64 -11.96
N PRO A 109 8.61 14.44 -13.22
CA PRO A 109 9.84 15.07 -13.70
C PRO A 109 9.71 16.60 -13.81
N ILE A 110 10.81 17.29 -13.54
CA ILE A 110 10.87 18.75 -13.65
C ILE A 110 10.80 19.16 -15.12
N GLY A 111 9.86 20.05 -15.43
CA GLY A 111 9.67 20.62 -16.77
C GLY A 111 8.74 19.82 -17.68
N ILE A 112 8.11 18.75 -17.18
CA ILE A 112 7.22 17.92 -17.97
C ILE A 112 6.00 18.69 -18.50
N LYS A 113 5.42 19.56 -17.68
CA LYS A 113 4.31 20.43 -18.12
C LYS A 113 4.70 21.38 -19.24
N LYS A 114 5.93 21.93 -19.19
CA LYS A 114 6.47 22.79 -20.25
C LYS A 114 6.71 22.02 -21.55
N ALA A 115 6.90 20.71 -21.47
CA ALA A 115 7.05 19.85 -22.65
C ALA A 115 5.70 19.52 -23.32
N GLY A 116 4.56 19.96 -22.76
CA GLY A 116 3.23 19.70 -23.32
C GLY A 116 2.73 18.28 -23.10
N ILE A 117 3.41 17.49 -22.26
CA ILE A 117 3.00 16.13 -21.91
C ILE A 117 1.94 16.20 -20.80
N LYS A 118 0.78 15.56 -21.01
CA LYS A 118 -0.25 15.45 -19.98
C LYS A 118 0.25 14.63 -18.79
N THR A 119 -0.14 15.02 -17.58
CA THR A 119 0.43 14.43 -16.36
C THR A 119 -0.63 13.93 -15.39
N VAL A 120 -0.45 12.69 -14.96
CA VAL A 120 -1.17 12.08 -13.85
C VAL A 120 -0.17 11.65 -12.79
N VAL A 121 -0.53 11.75 -11.52
CA VAL A 121 0.30 11.25 -10.42
C VAL A 121 -0.55 10.54 -9.39
N THR A 122 -0.12 9.35 -8.93
CA THR A 122 -0.73 8.69 -7.77
C THR A 122 0.03 9.05 -6.51
N ILE A 123 -0.69 9.58 -5.52
CA ILE A 123 -0.19 9.88 -4.18
C ILE A 123 -0.75 8.83 -3.22
N HIS A 124 0.14 8.09 -2.56
CA HIS A 124 -0.23 6.99 -1.67
C HIS A 124 -0.44 7.45 -0.22
N ASP A 125 0.32 8.42 0.23
CA ASP A 125 0.19 9.05 1.54
C ASP A 125 0.95 10.38 1.57
N LEU A 126 0.70 11.16 2.63
CA LEU A 126 1.45 12.35 2.98
C LEU A 126 1.93 12.30 4.45
N ILE A 127 2.32 11.10 4.90
CA ILE A 127 2.75 10.86 6.28
C ILE A 127 3.91 11.77 6.66
N PHE A 128 4.85 12.02 5.74
CA PHE A 128 5.97 12.95 5.96
C PHE A 128 5.55 14.42 6.20
N MET A 129 4.32 14.80 5.82
CA MET A 129 3.74 16.12 6.11
C MET A 129 2.95 16.10 7.42
N ARG A 130 2.14 15.07 7.64
CA ARG A 130 1.25 14.93 8.80
C ARG A 130 2.02 14.53 10.06
N HIS A 131 3.00 13.65 9.92
CA HIS A 131 3.81 13.05 10.98
C HIS A 131 5.30 13.08 10.64
N PRO A 132 5.91 14.29 10.53
CA PRO A 132 7.32 14.44 10.17
C PRO A 132 8.26 13.76 11.18
N GLU A 133 7.82 13.52 12.41
CA GLU A 133 8.59 12.83 13.46
C GLU A 133 8.94 11.37 13.13
N PHE A 134 8.27 10.75 12.15
CA PHE A 134 8.60 9.41 11.66
C PHE A 134 9.71 9.39 10.61
N TYR A 135 10.19 10.57 10.18
CA TYR A 135 11.18 10.72 9.12
C TYR A 135 12.40 11.46 9.61
N ASN A 136 13.53 11.26 8.92
CA ASN A 136 14.65 12.15 9.07
C ASN A 136 14.23 13.56 8.58
N PRO A 137 14.53 14.65 9.31
CA PRO A 137 14.11 16.00 8.94
C PRO A 137 14.50 16.42 7.52
N LEU A 138 15.71 16.03 7.06
CA LEU A 138 16.17 16.31 5.70
C LEU A 138 15.34 15.56 4.65
N ASP A 139 15.01 14.29 4.92
CA ASP A 139 14.19 13.48 4.02
C ASP A 139 12.75 14.04 3.95
N ALA A 140 12.16 14.41 5.09
CA ALA A 140 10.84 15.04 5.16
C ALA A 140 10.80 16.34 4.34
N TRP A 141 11.83 17.19 4.47
CA TRP A 141 11.96 18.43 3.70
C TRP A 141 12.09 18.16 2.18
N ILE A 142 12.89 17.17 1.78
CA ILE A 142 13.05 16.80 0.36
C ILE A 142 11.71 16.28 -0.20
N TYR A 143 10.99 15.42 0.54
CA TYR A 143 9.70 14.89 0.12
C TYR A 143 8.65 15.99 0.02
N ALA A 144 8.61 16.92 0.98
CA ALA A 144 7.71 18.08 0.91
C ALA A 144 7.97 18.94 -0.33
N ARG A 145 9.23 19.23 -0.67
CA ARG A 145 9.57 19.98 -1.89
C ARG A 145 9.13 19.26 -3.16
N LYS A 146 9.32 17.94 -3.22
CA LYS A 146 8.88 17.12 -4.35
C LYS A 146 7.35 17.10 -4.45
N PHE A 147 6.65 16.97 -3.34
CA PHE A 147 5.21 17.02 -3.28
C PHE A 147 4.65 18.35 -3.81
N TYR A 148 5.16 19.49 -3.33
CA TYR A 148 4.74 20.80 -3.84
C TYR A 148 5.04 20.99 -5.33
N HIS A 149 6.18 20.46 -5.81
CA HIS A 149 6.49 20.47 -7.24
C HIS A 149 5.46 19.63 -8.01
N THR A 150 5.20 18.41 -7.55
CA THR A 150 4.22 17.49 -8.16
C THR A 150 2.82 18.11 -8.23
N CYS A 151 2.35 18.77 -7.16
CA CYS A 151 1.05 19.45 -7.14
C CYS A 151 0.93 20.54 -8.22
N ARG A 152 2.03 21.23 -8.54
CA ARG A 152 2.05 22.26 -9.60
C ARG A 152 2.10 21.68 -11.02
N GLU A 153 2.83 20.58 -11.20
CA GLU A 153 3.03 19.97 -12.52
C GLU A 153 1.89 19.01 -12.92
N ALA A 154 1.17 18.42 -11.96
CA ALA A 154 0.12 17.45 -12.25
C ALA A 154 -1.12 18.10 -12.87
N ASP A 155 -1.63 17.53 -13.96
CA ASP A 155 -2.95 17.87 -14.49
C ASP A 155 -4.07 17.17 -13.71
N ARG A 156 -3.85 15.91 -13.31
CA ARG A 156 -4.72 15.14 -12.39
C ARG A 156 -3.89 14.45 -11.32
N ILE A 157 -4.47 14.34 -10.13
CA ILE A 157 -3.88 13.63 -9.00
C ILE A 157 -4.82 12.49 -8.61
N ILE A 158 -4.29 11.31 -8.47
CA ILE A 158 -5.00 10.15 -7.93
C ILE A 158 -4.61 10.02 -6.46
N ALA A 159 -5.59 10.12 -5.58
CA ALA A 159 -5.47 9.79 -4.17
C ALA A 159 -5.98 8.36 -3.95
N ILE A 160 -5.30 7.57 -3.11
CA ILE A 160 -5.71 6.18 -2.86
C ILE A 160 -6.78 6.03 -1.76
N SER A 161 -7.18 7.16 -1.14
CA SER A 161 -8.25 7.24 -0.14
C SER A 161 -8.76 8.68 -0.03
N GLU A 162 -9.95 8.85 0.54
CA GLU A 162 -10.47 10.18 0.89
C GLU A 162 -9.59 10.87 1.94
N CYS A 163 -9.00 10.10 2.85
CA CYS A 163 -8.02 10.61 3.80
C CYS A 163 -6.82 11.24 3.08
N THR A 164 -6.22 10.52 2.13
CA THR A 164 -5.11 11.04 1.31
C THR A 164 -5.55 12.25 0.48
N LYS A 165 -6.78 12.27 -0.06
CA LYS A 165 -7.34 13.43 -0.76
C LYS A 165 -7.43 14.65 0.15
N ARG A 166 -7.93 14.49 1.38
CA ARG A 166 -7.96 15.59 2.37
C ARG A 166 -6.58 16.14 2.66
N ASP A 167 -5.59 15.26 2.85
CA ASP A 167 -4.19 15.68 3.07
C ASP A 167 -3.62 16.45 1.87
N ILE A 168 -3.90 16.01 0.63
CA ILE A 168 -3.46 16.70 -0.58
C ILE A 168 -4.06 18.11 -0.65
N ILE A 169 -5.34 18.25 -0.35
CA ILE A 169 -6.02 19.56 -0.32
C ILE A 169 -5.43 20.43 0.78
N GLU A 170 -5.27 19.88 1.99
CA GLU A 170 -4.79 20.61 3.16
C GLU A 170 -3.37 21.14 2.98
N TYR A 171 -2.44 20.26 2.57
CA TYR A 171 -1.02 20.62 2.46
C TYR A 171 -0.64 21.19 1.09
N GLY A 172 -1.21 20.65 0.01
CA GLY A 172 -0.89 21.03 -1.35
C GLY A 172 -1.66 22.23 -1.87
N LYS A 173 -2.76 22.62 -1.18
CA LYS A 173 -3.71 23.66 -1.63
C LYS A 173 -4.16 23.40 -3.08
N VAL A 174 -4.35 22.13 -3.42
CA VAL A 174 -4.78 21.69 -4.75
C VAL A 174 -6.29 21.80 -4.84
N ASP A 175 -6.78 22.22 -6.00
CA ASP A 175 -8.20 22.22 -6.31
C ASP A 175 -8.77 20.79 -6.21
N PRO A 176 -9.83 20.57 -5.41
CA PRO A 176 -10.46 19.25 -5.23
C PRO A 176 -10.90 18.60 -6.56
N GLU A 177 -11.27 19.37 -7.58
CA GLU A 177 -11.68 18.87 -8.90
C GLU A 177 -10.53 18.23 -9.69
N ARG A 178 -9.29 18.53 -9.33
CA ARG A 178 -8.09 17.88 -9.90
C ARG A 178 -7.72 16.57 -9.22
N ILE A 179 -8.45 16.17 -8.16
CA ILE A 179 -8.11 15.01 -7.34
C ILE A 179 -9.20 13.95 -7.48
N ASN A 180 -8.86 12.83 -8.08
CA ASN A 180 -9.70 11.65 -8.18
C ASN A 180 -9.33 10.66 -7.06
N VAL A 181 -10.31 10.09 -6.37
CA VAL A 181 -10.06 8.98 -5.45
C VAL A 181 -10.21 7.67 -6.20
N VAL A 182 -9.16 6.86 -6.20
CA VAL A 182 -9.15 5.51 -6.78
C VAL A 182 -8.63 4.55 -5.72
N TYR A 183 -9.53 3.81 -5.11
CA TYR A 183 -9.20 2.83 -4.07
C TYR A 183 -8.38 1.68 -4.63
N GLN A 184 -7.44 1.18 -3.83
CA GLN A 184 -6.69 -0.01 -4.18
C GLN A 184 -7.52 -1.27 -3.96
N SER A 185 -7.42 -2.25 -4.85
CA SER A 185 -8.04 -3.56 -4.69
C SER A 185 -7.18 -4.50 -3.83
N CYS A 186 -7.85 -5.38 -3.10
CA CYS A 186 -7.19 -6.47 -2.38
C CYS A 186 -6.78 -7.58 -3.34
N ALA A 187 -5.65 -8.23 -3.06
CA ALA A 187 -5.19 -9.33 -3.89
C ALA A 187 -6.12 -10.56 -3.76
N PRO A 188 -6.50 -11.23 -4.87
CA PRO A 188 -7.48 -12.32 -4.88
C PRO A 188 -7.16 -13.49 -3.93
N ARG A 189 -5.88 -13.73 -3.63
CA ARG A 189 -5.45 -14.82 -2.72
C ARG A 189 -6.07 -14.77 -1.32
N PHE A 190 -6.48 -13.59 -0.83
CA PHE A 190 -7.11 -13.46 0.49
C PHE A 190 -8.58 -13.89 0.50
N SER A 191 -9.26 -13.85 -0.64
CA SER A 191 -10.63 -14.37 -0.81
C SER A 191 -10.68 -15.83 -1.26
N MET A 192 -9.59 -16.39 -1.81
CA MET A 192 -9.54 -17.78 -2.27
C MET A 192 -9.59 -18.76 -1.09
N GLN A 193 -10.22 -19.92 -1.28
CA GLN A 193 -10.20 -21.00 -0.30
C GLN A 193 -8.79 -21.58 -0.16
N ILE A 194 -8.42 -21.97 1.06
CA ILE A 194 -7.15 -22.60 1.39
C ILE A 194 -7.48 -23.98 1.94
N SER A 195 -6.80 -25.02 1.48
CA SER A 195 -7.02 -26.40 1.94
C SER A 195 -6.52 -26.59 3.40
N ASP A 196 -7.15 -27.51 4.13
CA ASP A 196 -6.74 -27.85 5.48
C ASP A 196 -5.28 -28.33 5.55
N GLU A 197 -4.82 -29.03 4.51
CA GLU A 197 -3.43 -29.44 4.40
C GLU A 197 -2.46 -28.26 4.37
N GLN A 198 -2.80 -27.23 3.60
CA GLN A 198 -2.00 -26.00 3.54
C GLN A 198 -2.03 -25.23 4.85
N LEU A 199 -3.17 -25.15 5.52
CA LEU A 199 -3.26 -24.57 6.87
C LEU A 199 -2.35 -25.29 7.85
N GLN A 200 -2.39 -26.63 7.87
CA GLN A 200 -1.55 -27.46 8.74
C GLN A 200 -0.04 -27.32 8.39
N GLN A 201 0.31 -27.32 7.10
CA GLN A 201 1.70 -27.12 6.65
C GLN A 201 2.22 -25.75 7.11
N THR A 202 1.43 -24.70 6.94
CA THR A 202 1.78 -23.34 7.37
C THR A 202 1.97 -23.29 8.89
N ASN A 203 1.07 -23.90 9.64
CA ASN A 203 1.16 -23.99 11.10
C ASN A 203 2.48 -24.63 11.55
N ARG A 204 2.80 -25.80 10.99
CA ARG A 204 4.06 -26.52 11.30
C ARG A 204 5.30 -25.72 10.88
N LYS A 205 5.27 -25.12 9.69
CA LYS A 205 6.40 -24.36 9.13
C LYS A 205 6.79 -23.16 9.99
N TYR A 206 5.80 -22.43 10.50
CA TYR A 206 6.02 -21.21 11.27
C TYR A 206 5.85 -21.41 12.77
N GLN A 207 5.52 -22.64 13.23
CA GLN A 207 5.27 -22.97 14.64
C GLN A 207 4.24 -22.01 15.25
N LEU A 208 3.11 -21.83 14.55
CA LEU A 208 2.09 -20.87 14.97
C LEU A 208 1.49 -21.29 16.32
N PRO A 209 1.25 -20.34 17.23
CA PRO A 209 0.53 -20.61 18.48
C PRO A 209 -0.87 -21.13 18.20
N ARG A 210 -1.41 -21.94 19.12
CA ARG A 210 -2.76 -22.51 18.99
C ARG A 210 -3.84 -21.43 18.92
N ARG A 211 -3.66 -20.34 19.66
CA ARG A 211 -4.60 -19.22 19.75
C ARG A 211 -3.82 -17.92 19.66
N TYR A 212 -4.08 -17.11 18.63
CA TYR A 212 -3.33 -15.88 18.44
C TYR A 212 -4.12 -14.76 17.77
N ILE A 213 -3.73 -13.53 18.11
CA ILE A 213 -4.09 -12.32 17.37
C ILE A 213 -2.98 -12.00 16.38
N LEU A 214 -3.33 -11.42 15.24
CA LEU A 214 -2.41 -11.19 14.13
C LEU A 214 -2.17 -9.70 13.87
N ASN A 215 -0.91 -9.32 13.69
CA ASN A 215 -0.52 -8.00 13.16
C ASN A 215 0.35 -8.19 11.91
N VAL A 216 0.07 -7.48 10.83
CA VAL A 216 0.81 -7.58 9.56
C VAL A 216 1.29 -6.22 9.11
N GLY A 217 2.59 -6.12 8.77
CA GLY A 217 3.20 -4.92 8.24
C GLY A 217 4.67 -4.78 8.64
N THR A 218 5.39 -3.87 7.98
CA THR A 218 6.77 -3.55 8.38
C THR A 218 6.80 -3.14 9.85
N ILE A 219 7.70 -3.74 10.63
CA ILE A 219 7.82 -3.45 12.07
C ILE A 219 8.56 -2.12 12.25
N GLU A 220 7.81 -1.03 12.22
CA GLU A 220 8.29 0.35 12.32
C GLU A 220 7.42 1.17 13.27
N ARG A 221 7.95 2.30 13.77
CA ARG A 221 7.33 3.11 14.84
C ARG A 221 5.90 3.54 14.48
N ARG A 222 5.66 3.95 13.26
CA ARG A 222 4.36 4.37 12.75
C ARG A 222 3.31 3.24 12.79
N LYS A 223 3.72 2.01 12.47
CA LYS A 223 2.86 0.80 12.52
C LYS A 223 2.55 0.33 13.94
N ASN A 224 3.26 0.84 14.92
CA ASN A 224 2.92 0.79 16.34
C ASN A 224 2.68 -0.63 16.92
N ALA A 225 3.36 -1.65 16.39
CA ALA A 225 3.19 -3.03 16.86
C ALA A 225 3.46 -3.21 18.37
N LEU A 226 4.23 -2.31 18.99
CA LEU A 226 4.47 -2.31 20.44
C LEU A 226 3.17 -2.08 21.25
N LEU A 227 2.17 -1.36 20.70
CA LEU A 227 0.87 -1.22 21.35
C LEU A 227 0.18 -2.58 21.51
N ALA A 228 0.18 -3.41 20.46
CA ALA A 228 -0.38 -4.76 20.52
C ALA A 228 0.40 -5.65 21.50
N VAL A 229 1.73 -5.51 21.58
CA VAL A 229 2.55 -6.22 22.60
C VAL A 229 2.18 -5.78 24.02
N LYS A 230 1.95 -4.49 24.25
CA LYS A 230 1.52 -3.98 25.57
C LYS A 230 0.11 -4.47 25.92
N ALA A 231 -0.82 -4.45 24.96
CA ALA A 231 -2.17 -4.93 25.15
C ALA A 231 -2.21 -6.43 25.56
N LEU A 232 -1.26 -7.24 25.07
CA LEU A 232 -1.16 -8.66 25.39
C LEU A 232 -1.02 -8.93 26.90
N ALA A 233 -0.51 -7.96 27.68
CA ALA A 233 -0.39 -8.10 29.14
C ALA A 233 -1.77 -8.15 29.85
N PHE A 234 -2.80 -7.63 29.23
CA PHE A 234 -4.18 -7.57 29.75
C PHE A 234 -5.07 -8.68 29.18
N LEU A 235 -4.56 -9.50 28.25
CA LEU A 235 -5.30 -10.60 27.61
C LEU A 235 -5.01 -11.94 28.29
N PRO A 236 -5.92 -12.94 28.17
CA PRO A 236 -5.72 -14.28 28.70
C PRO A 236 -4.36 -14.86 28.31
N ASN A 237 -3.74 -15.65 29.23
CA ASN A 237 -2.38 -16.15 29.06
C ASN A 237 -2.20 -17.13 27.91
N ASP A 238 -3.26 -17.74 27.41
CA ASP A 238 -3.28 -18.66 26.28
C ASP A 238 -3.33 -17.95 24.92
N VAL A 239 -3.57 -16.63 24.91
CA VAL A 239 -3.56 -15.81 23.71
C VAL A 239 -2.14 -15.32 23.40
N SER A 240 -1.69 -15.55 22.19
CA SER A 240 -0.38 -15.07 21.68
C SER A 240 -0.56 -13.96 20.63
N LEU A 241 0.51 -13.24 20.32
CA LEU A 241 0.57 -12.26 19.24
C LEU A 241 1.55 -12.74 18.15
N VAL A 242 1.05 -12.87 16.94
CA VAL A 242 1.89 -13.11 15.76
C VAL A 242 2.06 -11.81 14.98
N ILE A 243 3.30 -11.38 14.79
CA ILE A 243 3.66 -10.17 14.02
C ILE A 243 4.36 -10.63 12.74
N VAL A 244 3.76 -10.37 11.58
CA VAL A 244 4.33 -10.72 10.29
C VAL A 244 4.83 -9.47 9.58
N GLY A 245 6.13 -9.38 9.33
CA GLY A 245 6.66 -8.24 8.59
C GLY A 245 8.17 -8.09 8.61
N LYS A 246 8.67 -7.20 7.78
CA LYS A 246 10.09 -6.85 7.75
C LYS A 246 10.50 -6.15 9.05
N ARG A 247 11.53 -6.63 9.71
CA ARG A 247 12.11 -5.98 10.90
C ARG A 247 12.88 -4.71 10.51
N THR A 248 12.72 -3.67 11.32
CA THR A 248 13.55 -2.47 11.31
C THR A 248 14.19 -2.30 12.69
N LYS A 249 14.97 -1.25 12.91
CA LYS A 249 15.52 -0.92 14.22
C LYS A 249 14.46 -0.78 15.33
N TYR A 250 13.22 -0.45 14.96
CA TYR A 250 12.11 -0.40 15.91
C TYR A 250 11.77 -1.77 16.52
N ALA A 251 12.03 -2.87 15.82
CA ALA A 251 11.85 -4.21 16.38
C ALA A 251 12.73 -4.44 17.62
N ASP A 252 13.86 -3.75 17.74
CA ASP A 252 14.73 -3.83 18.91
C ASP A 252 14.08 -3.17 20.14
N GLU A 253 13.24 -2.15 19.96
CA GLU A 253 12.45 -1.55 21.05
C GLU A 253 11.42 -2.58 21.59
N ILE A 254 10.78 -3.32 20.69
CA ILE A 254 9.86 -4.42 21.06
C ILE A 254 10.63 -5.50 21.83
N THR A 255 11.77 -5.94 21.32
CA THR A 255 12.61 -6.95 21.97
C THR A 255 13.05 -6.49 23.37
N LYS A 256 13.48 -5.25 23.52
CA LYS A 256 13.84 -4.66 24.82
C LYS A 256 12.66 -4.63 25.80
N TYR A 257 11.46 -4.32 25.31
CA TYR A 257 10.25 -4.35 26.12
C TYR A 257 9.92 -5.77 26.61
N LEU A 258 10.01 -6.76 25.71
CA LEU A 258 9.79 -8.17 26.04
C LEU A 258 10.81 -8.70 27.08
N HIS A 259 12.09 -8.33 26.97
CA HIS A 259 13.09 -8.70 27.98
C HIS A 259 12.78 -8.14 29.38
N LYS A 260 12.13 -6.98 29.47
CA LYS A 260 11.69 -6.40 30.75
C LYS A 260 10.39 -7.02 31.25
N ASN A 261 9.65 -7.72 30.40
CA ASN A 261 8.34 -8.32 30.68
C ASN A 261 8.37 -9.79 30.25
N SER A 262 9.13 -10.61 30.98
CA SER A 262 9.44 -12.00 30.61
C SER A 262 8.21 -12.88 30.40
N ALA A 263 7.10 -12.62 31.11
CA ALA A 263 5.83 -13.32 30.93
C ALA A 263 5.23 -13.15 29.50
N LEU A 264 5.59 -12.08 28.79
CA LEU A 264 5.13 -11.86 27.42
C LEU A 264 6.06 -12.46 26.36
N GLN A 265 7.29 -12.80 26.72
CA GLN A 265 8.33 -13.19 25.77
C GLN A 265 7.94 -14.46 25.00
N SER A 266 7.35 -15.45 25.64
CA SER A 266 6.88 -16.70 25.03
C SER A 266 5.57 -16.55 24.26
N ARG A 267 4.87 -15.41 24.40
CA ARG A 267 3.57 -15.13 23.78
C ARG A 267 3.68 -14.26 22.51
N VAL A 268 4.89 -13.82 22.12
CA VAL A 268 5.07 -12.96 20.93
C VAL A 268 5.95 -13.67 19.91
N LEU A 269 5.40 -13.93 18.73
CA LEU A 269 6.10 -14.54 17.59
C LEU A 269 6.25 -13.50 16.47
N MET A 270 7.50 -13.20 16.07
CA MET A 270 7.80 -12.28 14.97
C MET A 270 8.32 -13.04 13.75
N LEU A 271 7.58 -13.01 12.65
CA LEU A 271 7.88 -13.72 11.40
C LEU A 271 8.34 -12.75 10.31
N GLN A 272 9.33 -13.18 9.51
CA GLN A 272 9.81 -12.49 8.32
C GLN A 272 9.88 -13.43 7.13
N GLY A 273 9.81 -12.87 5.91
CA GLY A 273 9.95 -13.66 4.69
C GLY A 273 8.81 -14.66 4.47
N VAL A 274 7.65 -14.42 5.08
CA VAL A 274 6.45 -15.21 4.85
C VAL A 274 6.02 -15.06 3.40
N SER A 275 5.75 -16.19 2.72
CA SER A 275 5.25 -16.18 1.35
C SER A 275 3.82 -15.61 1.28
N ASP A 276 3.44 -15.11 0.12
CA ASP A 276 2.11 -14.56 -0.09
C ASP A 276 0.99 -15.58 0.18
N THR A 277 1.21 -16.86 -0.15
CA THR A 277 0.28 -17.97 0.09
C THR A 277 0.19 -18.32 1.58
N ASP A 278 1.33 -18.40 2.25
CA ASP A 278 1.38 -18.69 3.69
C ASP A 278 0.77 -17.55 4.51
N LEU A 279 0.91 -16.30 4.03
CA LEU A 279 0.33 -15.15 4.70
C LEU A 279 -1.20 -15.24 4.78
N ALA A 280 -1.87 -15.61 3.69
CA ALA A 280 -3.32 -15.82 3.70
C ALA A 280 -3.74 -16.96 4.65
N ALA A 281 -2.93 -18.02 4.74
CA ALA A 281 -3.17 -19.12 5.70
C ALA A 281 -2.96 -18.68 7.16
N ILE A 282 -2.01 -17.78 7.44
CA ILE A 282 -1.80 -17.22 8.78
C ILE A 282 -2.97 -16.30 9.17
N TYR A 283 -3.48 -15.48 8.24
CA TYR A 283 -4.68 -14.68 8.50
C TYR A 283 -5.85 -15.58 8.91
N ARG A 284 -6.14 -16.66 8.14
CA ARG A 284 -7.32 -17.52 8.37
C ARG A 284 -7.31 -18.30 9.69
N GLN A 285 -6.15 -18.47 10.29
CA GLN A 285 -5.98 -19.22 11.54
C GLN A 285 -5.95 -18.31 12.78
N ALA A 286 -5.94 -17.00 12.62
CA ALA A 286 -5.96 -16.04 13.72
C ALA A 286 -7.36 -15.84 14.30
N GLU A 287 -7.44 -15.39 15.54
CA GLU A 287 -8.70 -15.06 16.23
C GLU A 287 -9.24 -13.69 15.81
N CYS A 288 -8.35 -12.69 15.68
CA CYS A 288 -8.66 -11.37 15.16
C CYS A 288 -7.41 -10.72 14.58
N PHE A 289 -7.62 -9.70 13.78
CA PHE A 289 -6.56 -8.86 13.21
C PHE A 289 -6.45 -7.55 14.00
N VAL A 290 -5.23 -7.19 14.38
CA VAL A 290 -4.93 -5.97 15.14
C VAL A 290 -4.05 -5.08 14.31
N TYR A 291 -4.54 -3.89 13.95
CA TYR A 291 -3.81 -2.93 13.12
C TYR A 291 -3.64 -1.58 13.82
N PRO A 292 -2.68 -1.49 14.76
CA PRO A 292 -2.54 -0.35 15.67
C PRO A 292 -1.78 0.83 15.06
N SER A 293 -1.74 0.92 13.73
CA SER A 293 -1.02 1.97 13.02
C SER A 293 -1.51 3.37 13.41
N ARG A 294 -0.57 4.29 13.59
CA ARG A 294 -0.86 5.69 13.92
C ARG A 294 -1.37 6.47 12.71
N TYR A 295 -0.82 6.18 11.54
CA TYR A 295 -1.25 6.80 10.29
C TYR A 295 -0.91 5.92 9.09
N GLU A 296 -1.85 5.87 8.12
CA GLU A 296 -1.71 5.11 6.88
C GLU A 296 -2.28 5.89 5.69
N GLY A 297 -1.91 5.47 4.48
CA GLY A 297 -2.49 6.02 3.26
C GLY A 297 -3.84 5.39 2.90
N PHE A 298 -4.06 4.09 3.22
CA PHE A 298 -5.34 3.41 3.02
C PHE A 298 -5.60 2.36 4.11
N GLY A 299 -5.03 1.18 4.05
CA GLY A 299 -5.30 0.14 5.05
C GLY A 299 -5.63 -1.21 4.43
N LEU A 300 -4.99 -1.56 3.31
CA LEU A 300 -5.16 -2.87 2.66
C LEU A 300 -5.12 -4.07 3.63
N PRO A 301 -4.25 -4.12 4.66
CA PRO A 301 -4.25 -5.23 5.61
C PRO A 301 -5.57 -5.43 6.37
N ILE A 302 -6.38 -4.38 6.55
CA ILE A 302 -7.73 -4.48 7.12
C ILE A 302 -8.64 -5.25 6.15
N ILE A 303 -8.61 -4.88 4.88
CA ILE A 303 -9.41 -5.51 3.82
C ILE A 303 -8.98 -6.97 3.63
N GLU A 304 -7.67 -7.24 3.66
CA GLU A 304 -7.10 -8.60 3.62
C GLU A 304 -7.62 -9.47 4.78
N ALA A 305 -7.66 -8.92 6.00
CA ALA A 305 -8.17 -9.59 7.18
C ALA A 305 -9.67 -9.93 7.04
N ILE A 306 -10.49 -8.99 6.59
CA ILE A 306 -11.92 -9.16 6.40
C ILE A 306 -12.20 -10.24 5.33
N HIS A 307 -11.47 -10.25 4.22
CA HIS A 307 -11.56 -11.31 3.20
C HIS A 307 -11.19 -12.69 3.75
N CYS A 308 -10.22 -12.75 4.66
CA CYS A 308 -9.86 -13.99 5.35
C CYS A 308 -10.82 -14.39 6.46
N GLY A 309 -11.89 -13.62 6.70
CA GLY A 309 -12.88 -13.91 7.74
C GLY A 309 -12.46 -13.49 9.15
N LEU A 310 -11.51 -12.57 9.29
CA LEU A 310 -11.09 -12.04 10.58
C LEU A 310 -11.84 -10.77 10.96
N PRO A 311 -12.35 -10.66 12.19
CA PRO A 311 -12.73 -9.38 12.76
C PRO A 311 -11.48 -8.53 13.01
N VAL A 312 -11.66 -7.21 12.96
CA VAL A 312 -10.55 -6.25 12.98
C VAL A 312 -10.69 -5.27 14.14
N VAL A 313 -9.58 -5.06 14.86
CA VAL A 313 -9.38 -3.91 15.74
C VAL A 313 -8.27 -3.04 15.16
N ALA A 314 -8.58 -1.78 14.89
CA ALA A 314 -7.63 -0.81 14.35
C ALA A 314 -7.54 0.45 15.22
N CYS A 315 -6.65 1.38 14.86
CA CYS A 315 -6.59 2.67 15.53
C CYS A 315 -7.38 3.75 14.77
N THR A 316 -7.85 4.75 15.52
CA THR A 316 -8.52 5.94 14.98
C THR A 316 -7.51 6.97 14.43
N GLY A 317 -8.02 7.97 13.69
CA GLY A 317 -7.29 9.18 13.32
C GLY A 317 -6.55 9.14 11.99
N SER A 318 -6.84 8.13 11.14
CA SER A 318 -6.29 8.07 9.78
C SER A 318 -7.33 7.54 8.76
N CYS A 319 -6.88 6.86 7.73
CA CYS A 319 -7.75 6.20 6.75
C CYS A 319 -8.27 4.83 7.20
N LEU A 320 -7.96 4.36 8.40
CA LEU A 320 -8.29 3.00 8.83
C LEU A 320 -9.79 2.80 9.01
N GLU A 321 -10.51 3.85 9.48
CA GLU A 321 -11.97 3.86 9.55
C GLU A 321 -12.60 3.80 8.14
N GLU A 322 -11.97 4.47 7.18
CA GLU A 322 -12.37 4.42 5.77
C GLU A 322 -12.16 3.05 5.14
N ALA A 323 -11.11 2.33 5.53
CA ALA A 323 -10.82 0.99 5.03
C ALA A 323 -11.69 -0.10 5.66
N GLY A 324 -12.00 0.01 6.95
CA GLY A 324 -12.68 -1.04 7.71
C GLY A 324 -14.19 -0.84 7.92
N GLY A 325 -14.66 0.41 7.87
CA GLY A 325 -16.06 0.76 8.10
C GLY A 325 -16.55 0.48 9.53
N GLU A 326 -17.87 0.51 9.72
CA GLU A 326 -18.52 0.43 11.04
C GLU A 326 -18.44 -0.96 11.70
N GLY A 327 -18.21 -2.01 10.92
CA GLY A 327 -18.07 -3.38 11.46
C GLY A 327 -16.77 -3.60 12.20
N CYS A 328 -15.70 -2.86 11.89
CA CYS A 328 -14.44 -2.89 12.63
C CYS A 328 -14.56 -2.13 13.96
N LEU A 329 -13.65 -2.43 14.87
CA LEU A 329 -13.54 -1.73 16.15
C LEU A 329 -12.31 -0.82 16.14
N TYR A 330 -12.41 0.35 16.80
CA TYR A 330 -11.37 1.35 16.75
C TYR A 330 -11.04 1.88 18.14
N VAL A 331 -9.72 2.05 18.39
CA VAL A 331 -9.19 2.55 19.66
C VAL A 331 -8.14 3.65 19.42
N SER A 332 -7.82 4.40 20.45
CA SER A 332 -6.71 5.37 20.38
C SER A 332 -5.36 4.64 20.16
N PRO A 333 -4.45 5.17 19.33
CA PRO A 333 -3.12 4.57 19.10
C PRO A 333 -2.19 4.62 20.32
N ASP A 334 -2.62 5.19 21.44
CA ASP A 334 -1.86 5.26 22.70
C ASP A 334 -2.52 4.49 23.85
N ASP A 335 -3.67 3.84 23.60
CA ASP A 335 -4.47 3.13 24.61
C ASP A 335 -4.31 1.60 24.48
N ALA A 336 -3.33 1.06 25.22
CA ALA A 336 -3.07 -0.39 25.23
C ALA A 336 -4.13 -1.18 25.98
N GLU A 337 -4.72 -0.60 27.04
CA GLU A 337 -5.75 -1.26 27.83
C GLU A 337 -7.08 -1.30 27.07
N GLY A 338 -7.50 -0.17 26.47
CA GLY A 338 -8.66 -0.13 25.58
C GLY A 338 -8.51 -1.05 24.38
N LEU A 339 -7.30 -1.19 23.83
CA LEU A 339 -7.03 -2.17 22.78
C LEU A 339 -7.25 -3.60 23.29
N ALA A 340 -6.78 -3.94 24.48
CA ALA A 340 -6.98 -5.26 25.07
C ALA A 340 -8.46 -5.56 25.35
N GLN A 341 -9.19 -4.62 25.95
CA GLN A 341 -10.64 -4.76 26.21
C GLN A 341 -11.41 -4.99 24.91
N THR A 342 -11.05 -4.27 23.85
CA THR A 342 -11.68 -4.40 22.53
C THR A 342 -11.35 -5.74 21.86
N ILE A 343 -10.14 -6.24 22.02
CA ILE A 343 -9.75 -7.58 21.55
C ILE A 343 -10.51 -8.64 22.35
N ASP A 344 -10.58 -8.53 23.68
CA ASP A 344 -11.23 -9.50 24.55
C ASP A 344 -12.72 -9.65 24.20
N LEU A 345 -13.40 -8.56 23.88
CA LEU A 345 -14.77 -8.59 23.36
C LEU A 345 -14.90 -9.50 22.13
N LEU A 346 -13.99 -9.42 21.17
CA LEU A 346 -14.00 -10.26 19.97
C LEU A 346 -13.61 -11.72 20.25
N LEU A 347 -12.87 -11.98 21.32
CA LEU A 347 -12.46 -13.33 21.72
C LEU A 347 -13.53 -14.08 22.50
N THR A 348 -14.42 -13.36 23.19
CA THR A 348 -15.41 -13.94 24.14
C THR A 348 -16.83 -13.91 23.59
N ASP A 349 -17.21 -12.96 22.76
CA ASP A 349 -18.54 -12.80 22.18
C ASP A 349 -18.59 -13.24 20.71
N GLY A 350 -18.85 -14.53 20.49
CA GLY A 350 -18.94 -15.11 19.15
C GLY A 350 -20.08 -14.56 18.29
N ALA A 351 -21.21 -14.18 18.88
CA ALA A 351 -22.36 -13.62 18.16
C ALA A 351 -22.02 -12.22 17.63
N SER A 352 -21.52 -11.34 18.48
CA SER A 352 -21.06 -10.01 18.08
C SER A 352 -19.95 -10.07 17.03
N LYS A 353 -19.03 -11.04 17.14
CA LYS A 353 -17.98 -11.30 16.14
C LYS A 353 -18.56 -11.61 14.76
N ALA A 354 -19.57 -12.49 14.68
CA ALA A 354 -20.19 -12.89 13.43
C ALA A 354 -20.96 -11.75 12.77
N ASP A 355 -21.74 -10.99 13.53
CA ASP A 355 -22.52 -9.84 13.05
C ASP A 355 -21.59 -8.75 12.53
N ARG A 356 -20.54 -8.40 13.26
CA ARG A 356 -19.54 -7.43 12.83
C ARG A 356 -18.84 -7.85 11.55
N LEU A 357 -18.49 -9.12 11.44
CA LEU A 357 -17.85 -9.63 10.22
C LEU A 357 -18.79 -9.57 9.01
N ALA A 358 -20.09 -9.80 9.19
CA ALA A 358 -21.09 -9.65 8.15
C ALA A 358 -21.18 -8.17 7.67
N ILE A 359 -21.20 -7.22 8.61
CA ILE A 359 -21.16 -5.78 8.31
C ILE A 359 -19.87 -5.41 7.57
N CYS A 360 -18.70 -5.88 8.06
CA CYS A 360 -17.42 -5.64 7.39
C CYS A 360 -17.40 -6.16 5.96
N ARG A 361 -17.89 -7.39 5.72
CA ARG A 361 -17.94 -7.99 4.38
C ARG A 361 -18.83 -7.18 3.43
N ALA A 362 -20.01 -6.78 3.88
CA ALA A 362 -20.88 -5.91 3.11
C ALA A 362 -20.20 -4.57 2.77
N TYR A 363 -19.48 -4.00 3.73
CA TYR A 363 -18.80 -2.73 3.56
C TYR A 363 -17.65 -2.79 2.53
N ILE A 364 -16.80 -3.85 2.59
CA ILE A 364 -15.64 -3.95 1.70
C ILE A 364 -16.01 -4.26 0.24
N HIS A 365 -17.25 -4.69 -0.05
CA HIS A 365 -17.73 -4.83 -1.44
C HIS A 365 -17.53 -3.56 -2.27
N ARG A 366 -17.53 -2.38 -1.66
CA ARG A 366 -17.21 -1.11 -2.33
C ARG A 366 -15.78 -1.04 -2.89
N PHE A 367 -14.88 -1.89 -2.42
CA PHE A 367 -13.50 -2.01 -2.89
C PHE A 367 -13.29 -3.23 -3.80
N GLU A 368 -14.30 -4.11 -3.92
CA GLU A 368 -14.28 -5.27 -4.81
C GLU A 368 -14.75 -4.87 -6.20
N GLY A 369 -14.23 -5.55 -7.23
CA GLY A 369 -14.61 -5.26 -8.61
C GLY A 369 -14.18 -3.88 -9.09
N ASN A 370 -13.55 -3.10 -8.25
CA ASN A 370 -12.90 -1.87 -8.64
C ASN A 370 -11.74 -2.23 -9.57
N ASP A 371 -12.03 -2.23 -10.85
CA ASP A 371 -11.01 -2.27 -11.88
C ASP A 371 -10.22 -0.96 -11.80
N VAL A 372 -9.17 -0.97 -10.96
CA VAL A 372 -8.30 0.18 -10.74
C VAL A 372 -7.76 0.69 -12.07
N ALA A 373 -7.45 -0.23 -12.98
CA ALA A 373 -6.91 0.12 -14.29
C ALA A 373 -7.96 0.84 -15.15
N SER A 374 -9.20 0.38 -15.17
CA SER A 374 -10.30 1.05 -15.89
C SER A 374 -10.61 2.44 -15.35
N GLN A 375 -10.63 2.61 -14.01
CA GLN A 375 -10.82 3.93 -13.40
C GLN A 375 -9.68 4.89 -13.76
N VAL A 376 -8.44 4.41 -13.66
CA VAL A 376 -7.24 5.20 -14.03
C VAL A 376 -7.23 5.50 -15.53
N PHE A 377 -7.63 4.55 -16.38
CA PHE A 377 -7.71 4.77 -17.81
C PHE A 377 -8.79 5.79 -18.18
N GLY A 378 -9.95 5.78 -17.51
CA GLY A 378 -10.98 6.81 -17.64
C GLY A 378 -10.46 8.22 -17.38
N ILE A 379 -9.60 8.38 -16.35
CA ILE A 379 -8.93 9.67 -16.06
C ILE A 379 -7.99 10.07 -17.22
N TYR A 380 -7.28 9.10 -17.82
CA TYR A 380 -6.45 9.40 -19.00
C TYR A 380 -7.27 9.87 -20.19
N GLU A 381 -8.38 9.18 -20.47
CA GLU A 381 -9.28 9.55 -21.57
C GLU A 381 -9.87 10.95 -21.40
N GLU A 382 -10.25 11.31 -20.16
CA GLU A 382 -10.75 12.66 -19.85
C GLU A 382 -9.69 13.74 -20.09
N LEU A 383 -8.43 13.47 -19.74
CA LEU A 383 -7.33 14.42 -19.97
C LEU A 383 -6.94 14.58 -21.43
N MET A 384 -7.22 13.58 -22.25
CA MET A 384 -6.83 13.55 -23.67
C MET A 384 -7.93 14.05 -24.61
N LYS A 385 -9.12 14.33 -24.10
CA LYS A 385 -10.23 15.03 -24.81
C LYS A 385 -9.93 16.51 -24.93
#